data_b96a4eb0772533c08147168a36b61498
#
_entry.id   b96a4eb0772533c08147168a36b61498
#
_cell.length_a   1.000
_cell.length_b   1.000
_cell.length_c   1.000
_cell.angle_alpha   90.00
_cell.angle_beta   90.00
_cell.angle_gamma   90.00
#
_symmetry.space_group_name_H-M   'P 1'
#
loop_
_entity.id
_entity.type
_entity.pdbx_description
1 polymer ?
#
loop_
_entity_poly.entity_id
_entity_poly.type
_entity_poly.pdbx_seq_one_letter_code
_entity_poly.pdbx_strand_id
1 'polypeptide(L)'
;DPRVVAITSATPTVMGFTEDKRKEAGSQFIDVGIAEETAVAVASGIAANGGKPVYGVYSTFVQRTFDQISQDLCINNNPATIVTFWGSVYGMNDVTHLGLQDIPMLSNIPNLVYLAPTTKEEYLAMLDWSIDQNEHPVAIKLPGGELVSDGKTVTKDFSKLNQYEVTQQGSKAAIIGLGTFYGLGKETAALFEEKTGVRPTVINPYYITGLDETLLENLKKDHSVVITLEDGILDGGFGEKIARFYGNSDVKVLNYGLKKEFLDRYDVT
;
A
#
# COMPACT_ATOMS: atom_id res chain seq x y z
N ASP A 1 -0.95 12.22 21.34
CA ASP A 1 -0.91 13.58 20.77
C ASP A 1 -2.36 14.08 20.60
N PRO A 2 -2.73 15.25 21.19
CA PRO A 2 -4.10 15.78 21.11
C PRO A 2 -4.50 16.27 19.68
N ARG A 3 -3.56 16.35 18.76
CA ARG A 3 -3.81 16.71 17.36
C ARG A 3 -4.26 15.53 16.51
N VAL A 4 -4.03 14.30 16.97
CA VAL A 4 -4.44 13.09 16.22
C VAL A 4 -5.94 12.91 16.31
N VAL A 5 -6.58 12.72 15.15
CA VAL A 5 -8.02 12.49 15.06
C VAL A 5 -8.27 11.26 14.17
N ALA A 6 -8.89 10.25 14.75
CA ALA A 6 -9.32 9.06 14.02
C ALA A 6 -10.69 9.33 13.37
N ILE A 7 -10.82 9.03 12.08
CA ILE A 7 -12.04 9.24 11.30
C ILE A 7 -12.47 7.90 10.70
N THR A 8 -13.76 7.63 10.74
CA THR A 8 -14.37 6.47 10.07
C THR A 8 -15.67 6.86 9.37
N SER A 9 -16.07 6.06 8.39
CA SER A 9 -17.37 6.13 7.73
C SER A 9 -18.20 4.88 8.05
N ALA A 10 -18.80 4.89 9.25
CA ALA A 10 -19.65 3.84 9.80
C ALA A 10 -18.96 2.46 10.01
N THR A 11 -17.65 2.40 10.07
CA THR A 11 -16.87 1.15 10.26
C THR A 11 -15.91 1.20 11.44
N PRO A 12 -16.32 1.70 12.63
CA PRO A 12 -15.38 1.93 13.74
C PRO A 12 -14.71 0.65 14.24
N THR A 13 -15.42 -0.48 14.22
CA THR A 13 -14.90 -1.75 14.72
C THR A 13 -13.74 -2.28 13.89
N VAL A 14 -13.77 -2.06 12.57
CA VAL A 14 -12.67 -2.46 11.66
C VAL A 14 -11.38 -1.69 11.97
N MET A 15 -11.51 -0.42 12.37
CA MET A 15 -10.38 0.38 12.86
C MET A 15 -9.94 -0.01 14.30
N GLY A 16 -10.56 -0.99 14.91
CA GLY A 16 -10.28 -1.38 16.30
C GLY A 16 -10.89 -0.44 17.36
N PHE A 17 -11.79 0.47 16.98
CA PHE A 17 -12.50 1.36 17.91
C PHE A 17 -13.78 0.69 18.45
N THR A 18 -13.63 -0.05 19.55
CA THR A 18 -14.76 -0.53 20.35
C THR A 18 -15.52 0.65 20.98
N GLU A 19 -16.71 0.39 21.55
CA GLU A 19 -17.49 1.44 22.21
C GLU A 19 -16.70 2.14 23.32
N ASP A 20 -15.93 1.38 24.13
CA ASP A 20 -15.14 1.95 25.21
C ASP A 20 -13.97 2.82 24.68
N LYS A 21 -13.27 2.36 23.64
CA LYS A 21 -12.21 3.13 22.99
C LYS A 21 -12.73 4.42 22.34
N ARG A 22 -13.95 4.41 21.80
CA ARG A 22 -14.59 5.64 21.29
C ARG A 22 -14.90 6.64 22.40
N LYS A 23 -15.40 6.15 23.54
CA LYS A 23 -15.64 6.98 24.72
C LYS A 23 -14.34 7.59 25.26
N GLU A 24 -13.27 6.79 25.32
CA GLU A 24 -11.95 7.24 25.73
C GLU A 24 -11.37 8.29 24.77
N ALA A 25 -11.47 8.06 23.46
CA ALA A 25 -10.97 9.00 22.46
C ALA A 25 -11.73 10.33 22.44
N GLY A 26 -13.01 10.33 22.80
CA GLY A 26 -13.83 11.55 22.89
C GLY A 26 -13.82 12.34 21.57
N SER A 27 -13.39 13.60 21.61
CA SER A 27 -13.34 14.48 20.42
C SER A 27 -12.26 14.11 19.41
N GLN A 28 -11.35 13.21 19.74
CA GLN A 28 -10.36 12.68 18.80
C GLN A 28 -10.89 11.51 17.95
N PHE A 29 -12.16 11.18 18.04
CA PHE A 29 -12.82 10.19 17.21
C PHE A 29 -14.05 10.80 16.52
N ILE A 30 -14.10 10.66 15.19
CA ILE A 30 -15.19 11.16 14.35
C ILE A 30 -15.74 10.01 13.53
N ASP A 31 -17.05 9.76 13.60
CA ASP A 31 -17.77 8.89 12.68
C ASP A 31 -18.73 9.76 11.84
N VAL A 32 -18.46 9.82 10.55
CA VAL A 32 -19.28 10.63 9.62
C VAL A 32 -20.48 9.87 9.06
N GLY A 33 -20.72 8.63 9.52
CA GLY A 33 -21.70 7.75 8.90
C GLY A 33 -21.21 7.21 7.55
N ILE A 34 -22.12 6.68 6.72
CA ILE A 34 -21.80 6.19 5.37
C ILE A 34 -21.62 7.39 4.42
N ALA A 35 -20.52 8.12 4.59
CA ALA A 35 -20.21 9.35 3.86
C ALA A 35 -18.68 9.47 3.66
N GLU A 36 -18.10 8.59 2.87
CA GLU A 36 -16.66 8.48 2.66
C GLU A 36 -16.05 9.78 2.10
N GLU A 37 -16.76 10.44 1.19
CA GLU A 37 -16.35 11.71 0.61
C GLU A 37 -16.26 12.80 1.69
N THR A 38 -17.21 12.83 2.61
CA THR A 38 -17.20 13.74 3.76
C THR A 38 -16.03 13.44 4.70
N ALA A 39 -15.70 12.16 4.91
CA ALA A 39 -14.56 11.77 5.74
C ALA A 39 -13.25 12.36 5.22
N VAL A 40 -13.03 12.29 3.91
CA VAL A 40 -11.81 12.86 3.28
C VAL A 40 -11.82 14.39 3.36
N ALA A 41 -12.94 15.04 3.10
CA ALA A 41 -13.06 16.51 3.21
C ALA A 41 -12.79 16.98 4.65
N VAL A 42 -13.32 16.26 5.66
CA VAL A 42 -13.07 16.54 7.09
C VAL A 42 -11.58 16.34 7.40
N ALA A 43 -10.97 15.23 6.94
CA ALA A 43 -9.54 14.97 7.12
C ALA A 43 -8.70 16.11 6.51
N SER A 44 -9.04 16.56 5.30
CA SER A 44 -8.37 17.67 4.64
C SER A 44 -8.45 18.96 5.49
N GLY A 45 -9.64 19.31 5.97
CA GLY A 45 -9.84 20.48 6.82
C GLY A 45 -9.05 20.42 8.13
N ILE A 46 -8.99 19.26 8.78
CA ILE A 46 -8.20 19.03 9.99
C ILE A 46 -6.70 19.20 9.70
N ALA A 47 -6.20 18.55 8.64
CA ALA A 47 -4.80 18.62 8.24
C ALA A 47 -4.37 20.05 7.88
N ALA A 48 -5.19 20.78 7.13
CA ALA A 48 -4.94 22.18 6.76
C ALA A 48 -4.80 23.12 7.99
N ASN A 49 -5.37 22.73 9.13
CA ASN A 49 -5.30 23.48 10.39
C ASN A 49 -4.30 22.87 11.40
N GLY A 50 -3.35 22.04 10.94
CA GLY A 50 -2.27 21.49 11.76
C GLY A 50 -2.67 20.28 12.62
N GLY A 51 -3.87 19.73 12.43
CA GLY A 51 -4.26 18.45 13.01
C GLY A 51 -3.63 17.27 12.26
N LYS A 52 -3.76 16.07 12.83
CA LYS A 52 -3.19 14.81 12.34
C LYS A 52 -4.31 13.79 12.11
N PRO A 53 -5.10 13.92 11.04
CA PRO A 53 -6.22 13.02 10.79
C PRO A 53 -5.73 11.67 10.27
N VAL A 54 -6.35 10.60 10.78
CA VAL A 54 -6.18 9.22 10.30
C VAL A 54 -7.56 8.69 9.92
N TYR A 55 -7.82 8.55 8.65
CA TYR A 55 -9.06 8.01 8.12
C TYR A 55 -8.92 6.54 7.78
N GLY A 56 -9.69 5.68 8.43
CA GLY A 56 -9.76 4.26 8.14
C GLY A 56 -11.00 3.91 7.31
N VAL A 57 -10.79 3.21 6.20
CA VAL A 57 -11.84 2.87 5.24
C VAL A 57 -11.56 1.52 4.56
N TYR A 58 -12.62 0.79 4.19
CA TYR A 58 -12.45 -0.38 3.33
C TYR A 58 -11.90 0.03 1.96
N SER A 59 -10.96 -0.75 1.44
CA SER A 59 -10.34 -0.48 0.14
C SER A 59 -11.38 -0.40 -0.99
N THR A 60 -12.45 -1.20 -0.93
CA THR A 60 -13.55 -1.11 -1.89
C THR A 60 -14.34 0.21 -1.79
N PHE A 61 -14.45 0.80 -0.59
CA PHE A 61 -15.24 2.03 -0.40
C PHE A 61 -14.44 3.29 -0.65
N VAL A 62 -13.09 3.22 -0.60
CA VAL A 62 -12.24 4.37 -0.91
C VAL A 62 -12.42 4.87 -2.36
N GLN A 63 -12.93 4.03 -3.25
CA GLN A 63 -13.19 4.43 -4.63
C GLN A 63 -14.21 5.57 -4.76
N ARG A 64 -15.10 5.78 -3.79
CA ARG A 64 -16.03 6.92 -3.76
C ARG A 64 -15.32 8.24 -3.53
N THR A 65 -14.09 8.21 -3.00
CA THR A 65 -13.36 9.38 -2.52
C THR A 65 -12.25 9.84 -3.46
N PHE A 66 -12.20 9.29 -4.67
CA PHE A 66 -11.14 9.61 -5.63
C PHE A 66 -11.01 11.11 -5.88
N ASP A 67 -12.15 11.79 -6.09
CA ASP A 67 -12.18 13.23 -6.31
C ASP A 67 -11.68 14.01 -5.10
N GLN A 68 -12.19 13.71 -3.90
CA GLN A 68 -11.79 14.39 -2.67
C GLN A 68 -10.34 14.14 -2.29
N ILE A 69 -9.81 12.92 -2.50
CA ILE A 69 -8.38 12.65 -2.30
C ILE A 69 -7.57 13.48 -3.27
N SER A 70 -7.96 13.53 -4.54
CA SER A 70 -7.26 14.31 -5.57
C SER A 70 -7.34 15.81 -5.29
N GLN A 71 -8.56 16.34 -5.12
CA GLN A 71 -8.81 17.78 -5.05
C GLN A 71 -8.51 18.36 -3.66
N ASP A 72 -9.04 17.74 -2.60
CA ASP A 72 -8.96 18.30 -1.26
C ASP A 72 -7.61 18.03 -0.58
N LEU A 73 -7.07 16.80 -0.76
CA LEU A 73 -5.80 16.43 -0.13
C LEU A 73 -4.61 16.73 -1.02
N CYS A 74 -4.57 16.14 -2.24
CA CYS A 74 -3.32 16.06 -3.01
C CYS A 74 -2.97 17.35 -3.74
N ILE A 75 -3.93 18.13 -4.25
CA ILE A 75 -3.65 19.46 -4.83
C ILE A 75 -3.11 20.40 -3.76
N ASN A 76 -3.62 20.32 -2.54
CA ASN A 76 -3.24 21.18 -1.43
C ASN A 76 -2.06 20.63 -0.59
N ASN A 77 -1.60 19.40 -0.86
CA ASN A 77 -0.63 18.69 -0.04
C ASN A 77 -1.00 18.65 1.46
N ASN A 78 -2.27 18.53 1.79
CA ASN A 78 -2.73 18.42 3.16
C ASN A 78 -2.33 17.05 3.76
N PRO A 79 -1.50 17.01 4.82
CA PRO A 79 -0.90 15.76 5.31
C PRO A 79 -1.90 14.96 6.16
N ALA A 80 -2.83 14.28 5.48
CA ALA A 80 -3.75 13.33 6.08
C ALA A 80 -3.28 11.89 5.81
N THR A 81 -3.55 10.98 6.74
CA THR A 81 -3.31 9.54 6.58
C THR A 81 -4.61 8.83 6.26
N ILE A 82 -4.62 8.03 5.20
CA ILE A 82 -5.73 7.15 4.81
C ILE A 82 -5.24 5.71 4.96
N VAL A 83 -5.93 4.90 5.77
CA VAL A 83 -5.65 3.47 5.89
C VAL A 83 -6.73 2.70 5.17
N THR A 84 -6.36 2.02 4.08
CA THR A 84 -7.30 1.21 3.29
C THR A 84 -7.25 -0.24 3.78
N PHE A 85 -8.37 -0.71 4.36
CA PHE A 85 -8.47 -2.08 4.86
C PHE A 85 -9.01 -3.01 3.77
N TRP A 86 -8.57 -4.28 3.81
CA TRP A 86 -9.07 -5.36 2.96
C TRP A 86 -8.87 -5.13 1.44
N GLY A 87 -7.77 -4.49 1.10
CA GLY A 87 -7.29 -4.39 -0.28
C GLY A 87 -6.48 -5.61 -0.69
N SER A 88 -7.06 -6.81 -0.63
CA SER A 88 -6.33 -8.07 -0.78
C SER A 88 -7.28 -9.20 -1.19
N VAL A 89 -6.74 -10.23 -1.84
CA VAL A 89 -7.43 -11.52 -2.02
C VAL A 89 -7.51 -12.34 -0.73
N TYR A 90 -6.71 -11.99 0.28
CA TYR A 90 -6.74 -12.65 1.57
C TYR A 90 -7.74 -11.98 2.51
N GLY A 91 -8.60 -12.77 3.14
CA GLY A 91 -9.57 -12.32 4.12
C GLY A 91 -11.00 -12.44 3.62
N MET A 92 -11.62 -11.35 3.23
CA MET A 92 -12.99 -11.37 2.69
C MET A 92 -12.99 -11.76 1.20
N ASN A 93 -13.89 -12.67 0.82
CA ASN A 93 -14.06 -13.11 -0.57
C ASN A 93 -15.45 -12.77 -1.12
N ASP A 94 -15.98 -11.62 -0.75
CA ASP A 94 -17.25 -11.08 -1.24
C ASP A 94 -16.97 -10.02 -2.31
N VAL A 95 -17.58 -10.16 -3.47
CA VAL A 95 -17.35 -9.30 -4.64
C VAL A 95 -17.55 -7.81 -4.35
N THR A 96 -18.43 -7.46 -3.40
CA THR A 96 -18.72 -6.07 -3.04
C THR A 96 -17.71 -5.47 -2.05
N HIS A 97 -16.88 -6.31 -1.43
CA HIS A 97 -15.94 -5.90 -0.37
C HIS A 97 -14.47 -6.16 -0.71
N LEU A 98 -14.19 -6.67 -1.90
CA LEU A 98 -12.85 -6.85 -2.41
C LEU A 98 -12.33 -5.55 -3.03
N GLY A 99 -11.33 -4.94 -2.39
CA GLY A 99 -10.70 -3.72 -2.86
C GLY A 99 -9.48 -3.99 -3.74
N LEU A 100 -9.67 -4.64 -4.87
CA LEU A 100 -8.56 -5.06 -5.75
C LEU A 100 -8.17 -4.01 -6.80
N GLN A 101 -8.90 -2.89 -6.84
CA GLN A 101 -8.70 -1.81 -7.80
C GLN A 101 -8.02 -0.57 -7.18
N ASP A 102 -7.70 -0.63 -5.90
CA ASP A 102 -7.11 0.48 -5.15
C ASP A 102 -5.73 0.89 -5.69
N ILE A 103 -4.89 -0.08 -6.07
CA ILE A 103 -3.56 0.18 -6.63
C ILE A 103 -3.66 1.05 -7.90
N PRO A 104 -4.33 0.63 -8.98
CA PRO A 104 -4.41 1.46 -10.18
C PRO A 104 -5.13 2.79 -9.96
N MET A 105 -6.11 2.83 -9.07
CA MET A 105 -6.88 4.02 -8.79
C MET A 105 -6.07 5.07 -8.02
N LEU A 106 -5.54 4.70 -6.84
CA LEU A 106 -4.87 5.65 -5.96
C LEU A 106 -3.45 5.99 -6.44
N SER A 107 -2.75 5.03 -7.02
CA SER A 107 -1.35 5.24 -7.44
C SER A 107 -1.19 6.20 -8.64
N ASN A 108 -2.27 6.64 -9.26
CA ASN A 108 -2.26 7.64 -10.33
C ASN A 108 -2.60 9.06 -9.85
N ILE A 109 -2.88 9.25 -8.56
CA ILE A 109 -3.11 10.59 -8.00
C ILE A 109 -1.76 11.25 -7.72
N PRO A 110 -1.45 12.41 -8.32
CA PRO A 110 -0.22 13.14 -8.02
C PRO A 110 -0.13 13.53 -6.54
N ASN A 111 1.07 13.62 -6.01
CA ASN A 111 1.41 13.97 -4.63
C ASN A 111 0.96 12.96 -3.55
N LEU A 112 0.17 11.96 -3.88
CA LEU A 112 -0.19 10.91 -2.93
C LEU A 112 0.99 9.95 -2.72
N VAL A 113 1.41 9.76 -1.49
CA VAL A 113 2.32 8.67 -1.11
C VAL A 113 1.47 7.46 -0.75
N TYR A 114 1.62 6.35 -1.48
CA TYR A 114 0.85 5.14 -1.22
C TYR A 114 1.79 3.99 -0.87
N LEU A 115 1.64 3.46 0.34
CA LEU A 115 2.51 2.48 0.98
C LEU A 115 1.84 1.11 1.10
N ALA A 116 2.63 0.05 1.04
CA ALA A 116 2.18 -1.32 1.25
C ALA A 116 3.15 -2.04 2.19
N PRO A 117 2.82 -2.17 3.49
CA PRO A 117 3.63 -2.90 4.45
C PRO A 117 3.57 -4.41 4.20
N THR A 118 4.65 -5.11 4.51
CA THR A 118 4.74 -6.58 4.45
C THR A 118 4.58 -7.24 5.81
N THR A 119 4.81 -6.47 6.90
CA THR A 119 4.71 -6.92 8.29
C THR A 119 3.93 -5.93 9.14
N LYS A 120 3.50 -6.38 10.31
CA LYS A 120 2.89 -5.52 11.33
C LYS A 120 3.82 -4.39 11.77
N GLU A 121 5.09 -4.69 11.93
CA GLU A 121 6.10 -3.73 12.36
C GLU A 121 6.29 -2.63 11.30
N GLU A 122 6.32 -3.00 10.04
CA GLU A 122 6.36 -2.02 8.93
C GLU A 122 5.10 -1.15 8.89
N TYR A 123 3.92 -1.76 9.08
CA TYR A 123 2.68 -0.99 9.16
C TYR A 123 2.70 0.06 10.26
N LEU A 124 3.11 -0.33 11.46
CA LEU A 124 3.18 0.61 12.58
C LEU A 124 4.19 1.73 12.32
N ALA A 125 5.36 1.40 11.77
CA ALA A 125 6.37 2.40 11.42
C ALA A 125 5.90 3.36 10.30
N MET A 126 5.19 2.84 9.29
CA MET A 126 4.58 3.67 8.24
C MET A 126 3.49 4.58 8.80
N LEU A 127 2.65 4.07 9.70
CA LEU A 127 1.59 4.83 10.35
C LEU A 127 2.17 5.96 11.21
N ASP A 128 3.15 5.65 12.06
CA ASP A 128 3.82 6.64 12.89
C ASP A 128 4.48 7.73 12.03
N TRP A 129 5.24 7.34 10.99
CA TRP A 129 5.82 8.30 10.07
C TRP A 129 4.76 9.16 9.38
N SER A 130 3.66 8.56 8.90
CA SER A 130 2.62 9.29 8.19
C SER A 130 1.89 10.31 9.07
N ILE A 131 1.76 10.02 10.36
CA ILE A 131 1.19 10.94 11.36
C ILE A 131 2.16 12.07 11.69
N ASP A 132 3.45 11.77 11.82
CA ASP A 132 4.46 12.74 12.29
C ASP A 132 4.86 13.74 11.20
N GLN A 133 4.93 13.32 9.92
CA GLN A 133 5.32 14.20 8.83
C GLN A 133 4.24 15.27 8.51
N ASN A 134 4.61 16.33 7.76
CA ASN A 134 3.73 17.46 7.41
C ASN A 134 3.76 17.81 5.92
N GLU A 135 4.25 16.92 5.06
CA GLU A 135 4.57 17.27 3.68
C GLU A 135 3.63 16.61 2.66
N HIS A 136 3.10 15.42 2.99
CA HIS A 136 2.40 14.60 2.02
C HIS A 136 1.09 14.03 2.55
N PRO A 137 0.02 13.97 1.74
CA PRO A 137 -1.07 13.01 1.96
C PRO A 137 -0.54 11.58 1.77
N VAL A 138 -0.87 10.68 2.69
CA VAL A 138 -0.37 9.31 2.72
C VAL A 138 -1.54 8.33 2.72
N ALA A 139 -1.49 7.31 1.88
CA ALA A 139 -2.35 6.14 1.96
C ALA A 139 -1.51 4.90 2.34
N ILE A 140 -2.08 3.99 3.14
CA ILE A 140 -1.45 2.73 3.54
C ILE A 140 -2.40 1.59 3.22
N LYS A 141 -1.97 0.65 2.37
CA LYS A 141 -2.75 -0.52 1.96
C LYS A 141 -2.58 -1.65 2.97
N LEU A 142 -3.68 -2.10 3.56
CA LEU A 142 -3.70 -3.26 4.43
C LEU A 142 -4.45 -4.44 3.80
N PRO A 143 -3.97 -5.68 4.02
CA PRO A 143 -4.67 -6.88 3.59
C PRO A 143 -5.96 -7.11 4.38
N GLY A 144 -6.78 -8.05 3.92
CA GLY A 144 -7.99 -8.47 4.61
C GLY A 144 -7.78 -9.42 5.78
N GLY A 145 -6.59 -10.02 5.88
CA GLY A 145 -6.19 -10.88 6.98
C GLY A 145 -5.25 -10.19 7.95
N GLU A 146 -4.63 -10.96 8.82
CA GLU A 146 -3.62 -10.46 9.74
C GLU A 146 -2.30 -10.20 9.02
N LEU A 147 -1.65 -9.08 9.35
CA LEU A 147 -0.25 -8.89 8.99
C LEU A 147 0.63 -9.78 9.85
N VAL A 148 1.55 -10.47 9.19
CA VAL A 148 2.55 -11.30 9.88
C VAL A 148 3.45 -10.39 10.71
N SER A 149 3.71 -10.79 11.97
CA SER A 149 4.73 -10.13 12.79
C SER A 149 6.04 -10.91 12.66
N ASP A 150 7.13 -10.23 12.35
CA ASP A 150 8.48 -10.82 12.32
C ASP A 150 9.34 -10.40 13.52
N GLY A 151 8.80 -9.55 14.38
CA GLY A 151 9.43 -9.06 15.61
C GLY A 151 10.66 -8.17 15.39
N LYS A 152 10.92 -7.73 14.15
CA LYS A 152 12.08 -6.92 13.84
C LYS A 152 11.81 -5.43 14.01
N THR A 153 12.81 -4.71 14.46
CA THR A 153 12.75 -3.26 14.46
C THR A 153 12.90 -2.73 13.03
N VAL A 154 11.96 -1.89 12.62
CA VAL A 154 12.01 -1.21 11.32
C VAL A 154 12.95 -0.02 11.41
N THR A 155 14.00 -0.01 10.59
CA THR A 155 14.99 1.07 10.52
C THR A 155 14.84 1.91 9.25
N LYS A 156 13.85 1.60 8.42
CA LYS A 156 13.57 2.30 7.16
C LYS A 156 13.16 3.74 7.44
N ASP A 157 13.81 4.67 6.75
CA ASP A 157 13.45 6.09 6.72
C ASP A 157 12.43 6.33 5.59
N PHE A 158 11.15 6.41 5.93
CA PHE A 158 10.07 6.62 4.96
C PHE A 158 10.02 8.05 4.39
N SER A 159 10.78 9.01 4.93
CA SER A 159 10.91 10.34 4.32
C SER A 159 11.70 10.31 3.00
N LYS A 160 12.50 9.27 2.79
CA LYS A 160 13.19 9.01 1.53
C LYS A 160 12.26 8.29 0.57
N LEU A 161 11.37 9.05 -0.04
CA LEU A 161 10.31 8.52 -0.89
C LEU A 161 10.83 7.63 -2.02
N ASN A 162 10.06 6.59 -2.33
CA ASN A 162 10.27 5.66 -3.44
C ASN A 162 11.59 4.87 -3.38
N GLN A 163 12.29 4.84 -2.25
CA GLN A 163 13.46 3.97 -2.08
C GLN A 163 13.01 2.56 -1.71
N TYR A 164 13.39 1.59 -2.54
CA TYR A 164 13.14 0.18 -2.32
C TYR A 164 14.26 -0.45 -1.46
N GLU A 165 14.02 -1.62 -0.94
CA GLU A 165 15.01 -2.39 -0.19
C GLU A 165 15.34 -3.70 -0.88
N VAL A 166 16.63 -3.94 -1.13
CA VAL A 166 17.14 -5.25 -1.56
C VAL A 166 17.32 -6.12 -0.32
N THR A 167 16.41 -7.05 -0.11
CA THR A 167 16.41 -7.94 1.06
C THR A 167 17.21 -9.22 0.82
N GLN A 168 17.42 -9.58 -0.44
CA GLN A 168 18.33 -10.64 -0.88
C GLN A 168 19.05 -10.18 -2.15
N GLN A 169 20.38 -10.19 -2.10
CA GLN A 169 21.18 -9.93 -3.29
C GLN A 169 21.38 -11.21 -4.10
N GLY A 170 21.21 -11.11 -5.39
CA GLY A 170 21.39 -12.18 -6.37
C GLY A 170 21.78 -11.62 -7.74
N SER A 171 21.51 -12.37 -8.80
CA SER A 171 21.77 -11.97 -10.18
C SER A 171 20.82 -12.65 -11.17
N LYS A 172 20.82 -12.20 -12.42
CA LYS A 172 20.04 -12.70 -13.57
C LYS A 172 18.53 -12.48 -13.46
N ALA A 173 17.92 -12.69 -12.31
CA ALA A 173 16.51 -12.45 -12.06
C ALA A 173 16.32 -11.61 -10.80
N ALA A 174 15.42 -10.62 -10.84
CA ALA A 174 14.97 -9.88 -9.67
C ALA A 174 13.47 -10.12 -9.46
N ILE A 175 13.08 -10.32 -8.20
CA ILE A 175 11.69 -10.51 -7.78
C ILE A 175 11.29 -9.35 -6.88
N ILE A 176 10.29 -8.58 -7.31
CA ILE A 176 9.75 -7.43 -6.58
C ILE A 176 8.36 -7.82 -6.08
N GLY A 177 8.23 -8.08 -4.79
CA GLY A 177 6.96 -8.46 -4.17
C GLY A 177 6.34 -7.28 -3.43
N LEU A 178 5.14 -6.86 -3.82
CA LEU A 178 4.45 -5.72 -3.22
C LEU A 178 3.56 -6.16 -2.05
N GLY A 179 3.75 -5.52 -0.88
CA GLY A 179 2.89 -5.74 0.29
C GLY A 179 2.83 -7.21 0.69
N THR A 180 1.63 -7.77 0.83
CA THR A 180 1.42 -9.17 1.21
C THR A 180 2.05 -10.17 0.24
N PHE A 181 2.18 -9.83 -1.04
CA PHE A 181 2.81 -10.70 -2.03
C PHE A 181 4.34 -10.71 -1.95
N TYR A 182 4.94 -9.92 -1.08
CA TYR A 182 6.37 -10.03 -0.78
C TYR A 182 6.73 -11.40 -0.15
N GLY A 183 5.86 -11.95 0.70
CA GLY A 183 6.02 -13.30 1.25
C GLY A 183 6.11 -14.34 0.13
N LEU A 184 5.16 -14.32 -0.81
CA LEU A 184 5.15 -15.16 -2.01
C LEU A 184 6.41 -14.94 -2.87
N GLY A 185 6.89 -13.70 -2.95
CA GLY A 185 8.14 -13.35 -3.63
C GLY A 185 9.37 -14.06 -3.04
N LYS A 186 9.46 -14.14 -1.70
CA LYS A 186 10.54 -14.88 -1.01
C LYS A 186 10.48 -16.38 -1.27
N GLU A 187 9.28 -16.95 -1.21
CA GLU A 187 9.06 -18.38 -1.49
C GLU A 187 9.40 -18.71 -2.95
N THR A 188 8.96 -17.86 -3.88
CA THR A 188 9.29 -17.97 -5.30
C THR A 188 10.81 -17.91 -5.52
N ALA A 189 11.51 -17.01 -4.81
CA ALA A 189 12.96 -16.88 -4.92
C ALA A 189 13.69 -18.14 -4.45
N ALA A 190 13.26 -18.73 -3.33
CA ALA A 190 13.84 -19.97 -2.80
C ALA A 190 13.65 -21.15 -3.78
N LEU A 191 12.43 -21.29 -4.32
CA LEU A 191 12.11 -22.34 -5.29
C LEU A 191 12.87 -22.13 -6.63
N PHE A 192 13.02 -20.89 -7.05
CA PHE A 192 13.80 -20.54 -8.26
C PHE A 192 15.27 -20.93 -8.09
N GLU A 193 15.87 -20.60 -6.94
CA GLU A 193 17.27 -20.94 -6.62
C GLU A 193 17.45 -22.49 -6.57
N GLU A 194 16.53 -23.20 -5.93
CA GLU A 194 16.53 -24.66 -5.88
C GLU A 194 16.49 -25.30 -7.27
N LYS A 195 15.60 -24.82 -8.15
CA LYS A 195 15.39 -25.42 -9.47
C LYS A 195 16.43 -25.04 -10.50
N THR A 196 17.04 -23.86 -10.39
CA THR A 196 17.92 -23.31 -11.43
C THR A 196 19.38 -23.20 -11.01
N GLY A 197 19.68 -23.29 -9.71
CA GLY A 197 20.99 -23.00 -9.15
C GLY A 197 21.36 -21.50 -9.19
N VAL A 198 20.44 -20.64 -9.59
CA VAL A 198 20.64 -19.18 -9.67
C VAL A 198 19.92 -18.51 -8.52
N ARG A 199 20.64 -17.78 -7.68
CA ARG A 199 20.08 -16.95 -6.61
C ARG A 199 19.50 -15.66 -7.19
N PRO A 200 18.18 -15.40 -7.12
CA PRO A 200 17.61 -14.16 -7.58
C PRO A 200 17.77 -13.04 -6.55
N THR A 201 17.70 -11.80 -7.00
CA THR A 201 17.54 -10.63 -6.12
C THR A 201 16.08 -10.56 -5.65
N VAL A 202 15.86 -10.30 -4.35
CA VAL A 202 14.52 -10.08 -3.79
C VAL A 202 14.42 -8.66 -3.26
N ILE A 203 13.34 -7.97 -3.61
CA ILE A 203 13.14 -6.55 -3.36
C ILE A 203 11.79 -6.32 -2.69
N ASN A 204 11.80 -5.57 -1.57
CA ASN A 204 10.61 -4.99 -0.97
C ASN A 204 10.48 -3.54 -1.45
N PRO A 205 9.47 -3.19 -2.25
CA PRO A 205 9.34 -1.84 -2.78
C PRO A 205 8.76 -0.85 -1.76
N TYR A 206 8.01 -1.29 -0.75
CA TYR A 206 7.27 -0.46 0.21
C TYR A 206 6.25 0.50 -0.42
N TYR A 207 6.60 1.14 -1.53
CA TYR A 207 5.83 2.19 -2.20
C TYR A 207 5.09 1.64 -3.41
N ILE A 208 3.79 1.93 -3.48
CA ILE A 208 2.95 1.67 -4.65
C ILE A 208 3.08 2.82 -5.67
N THR A 209 3.20 4.05 -5.16
CA THR A 209 3.43 5.26 -5.96
C THR A 209 4.92 5.49 -6.16
N GLY A 210 5.31 5.87 -7.36
CA GLY A 210 6.70 6.15 -7.70
C GLY A 210 7.54 4.89 -7.91
N LEU A 211 8.77 5.08 -8.36
CA LEU A 211 9.74 4.02 -8.65
C LEU A 211 11.11 4.39 -8.07
N ASP A 212 11.84 3.40 -7.57
CA ASP A 212 13.27 3.55 -7.31
C ASP A 212 14.05 3.40 -8.61
N GLU A 213 14.06 4.47 -9.43
CA GLU A 213 14.71 4.47 -10.73
C GLU A 213 16.21 4.14 -10.63
N THR A 214 16.86 4.55 -9.54
CA THR A 214 18.28 4.27 -9.31
C THR A 214 18.51 2.77 -9.12
N LEU A 215 17.71 2.11 -8.29
CA LEU A 215 17.79 0.67 -8.11
C LEU A 215 17.47 -0.08 -9.40
N LEU A 216 16.37 0.29 -10.04
CA LEU A 216 15.89 -0.36 -11.27
C LEU A 216 16.92 -0.21 -12.41
N GLU A 217 17.57 0.95 -12.53
CA GLU A 217 18.66 1.15 -13.50
C GLU A 217 19.87 0.26 -13.18
N ASN A 218 20.22 0.12 -11.91
CA ASN A 218 21.32 -0.75 -11.49
C ASN A 218 21.08 -2.22 -11.81
N LEU A 219 19.83 -2.70 -11.72
CA LEU A 219 19.49 -4.07 -12.07
C LEU A 219 19.81 -4.42 -13.52
N LYS A 220 19.77 -3.47 -14.45
CA LYS A 220 20.12 -3.71 -15.87
C LYS A 220 21.53 -4.23 -16.09
N LYS A 221 22.43 -4.07 -15.11
CA LYS A 221 23.85 -4.45 -15.25
C LYS A 221 24.05 -5.97 -15.23
N ASP A 222 23.21 -6.70 -14.48
CA ASP A 222 23.41 -8.13 -14.22
C ASP A 222 22.09 -8.94 -14.13
N HIS A 223 20.93 -8.29 -14.42
CA HIS A 223 19.63 -8.94 -14.46
C HIS A 223 19.01 -8.86 -15.85
N SER A 224 18.56 -9.98 -16.36
CA SER A 224 17.84 -10.07 -17.65
C SER A 224 16.33 -10.18 -17.50
N VAL A 225 15.87 -10.48 -16.29
CA VAL A 225 14.44 -10.65 -15.98
C VAL A 225 14.09 -9.95 -14.66
N VAL A 226 12.99 -9.20 -14.67
CA VAL A 226 12.36 -8.65 -13.48
C VAL A 226 10.96 -9.23 -13.37
N ILE A 227 10.63 -9.79 -12.21
CA ILE A 227 9.34 -10.39 -11.89
C ILE A 227 8.66 -9.50 -10.85
N THR A 228 7.43 -9.07 -11.11
CA THR A 228 6.63 -8.33 -10.13
C THR A 228 5.46 -9.19 -9.64
N LEU A 229 5.20 -9.10 -8.34
CA LEU A 229 4.08 -9.75 -7.68
C LEU A 229 3.27 -8.68 -6.95
N GLU A 230 1.98 -8.55 -7.28
CA GLU A 230 1.09 -7.56 -6.66
C GLU A 230 -0.28 -8.15 -6.30
N ASP A 231 -0.77 -7.78 -5.13
CA ASP A 231 -2.10 -8.13 -4.64
C ASP A 231 -3.14 -7.10 -5.12
N GLY A 232 -3.40 -7.11 -6.41
CA GLY A 232 -4.29 -6.21 -7.12
C GLY A 232 -4.42 -6.60 -8.59
N ILE A 233 -5.32 -5.94 -9.31
CA ILE A 233 -5.46 -6.16 -10.75
C ILE A 233 -4.24 -5.62 -11.50
N LEU A 234 -3.81 -6.38 -12.53
CA LEU A 234 -2.62 -6.04 -13.31
C LEU A 234 -2.80 -4.77 -14.15
N ASP A 235 -4.00 -4.58 -14.72
CA ASP A 235 -4.31 -3.41 -15.56
C ASP A 235 -4.16 -2.10 -14.77
N GLY A 236 -3.20 -1.27 -15.16
CA GLY A 236 -2.85 -0.03 -14.46
C GLY A 236 -2.15 -0.24 -13.12
N GLY A 237 -1.73 -1.47 -12.80
CA GLY A 237 -1.13 -1.86 -11.54
C GLY A 237 0.34 -1.45 -11.38
N PHE A 238 0.94 -1.91 -10.30
CA PHE A 238 2.33 -1.66 -9.95
C PHE A 238 3.30 -2.27 -10.96
N GLY A 239 3.04 -3.51 -11.40
CA GLY A 239 3.87 -4.21 -12.36
C GLY A 239 3.95 -3.53 -13.72
N GLU A 240 2.86 -2.90 -14.19
CA GLU A 240 2.87 -2.13 -15.44
C GLU A 240 3.77 -0.90 -15.37
N LYS A 241 3.89 -0.26 -14.20
CA LYS A 241 4.85 0.86 -14.02
C LYS A 241 6.29 0.38 -14.15
N ILE A 242 6.61 -0.77 -13.59
CA ILE A 242 7.92 -1.42 -13.72
C ILE A 242 8.16 -1.81 -15.20
N ALA A 243 7.17 -2.41 -15.86
CA ALA A 243 7.28 -2.76 -17.28
C ALA A 243 7.51 -1.54 -18.17
N ARG A 244 6.82 -0.43 -17.89
CA ARG A 244 7.04 0.84 -18.60
C ARG A 244 8.45 1.37 -18.42
N PHE A 245 9.02 1.27 -17.23
CA PHE A 245 10.41 1.69 -16.97
C PHE A 245 11.41 0.91 -17.83
N TYR A 246 11.21 -0.40 -17.97
CA TYR A 246 12.10 -1.26 -18.75
C TYR A 246 11.77 -1.33 -20.25
N GLY A 247 10.69 -0.68 -20.72
CA GLY A 247 10.17 -0.82 -22.08
C GLY A 247 11.17 -0.56 -23.22
N ASN A 248 12.22 0.22 -22.97
CA ASN A 248 13.31 0.51 -23.93
C ASN A 248 14.62 -0.21 -23.57
N SER A 249 14.56 -1.32 -22.85
CA SER A 249 15.75 -2.10 -22.45
C SER A 249 15.59 -3.57 -22.81
N ASP A 250 16.70 -4.33 -22.73
CA ASP A 250 16.70 -5.77 -22.95
C ASP A 250 16.19 -6.57 -21.75
N VAL A 251 15.82 -5.93 -20.64
CA VAL A 251 15.28 -6.58 -19.45
C VAL A 251 13.84 -6.98 -19.70
N LYS A 252 13.56 -8.27 -19.60
CA LYS A 252 12.20 -8.80 -19.69
C LYS A 252 11.47 -8.60 -18.36
N VAL A 253 10.26 -8.04 -18.41
CA VAL A 253 9.40 -7.90 -17.23
C VAL A 253 8.26 -8.90 -17.29
N LEU A 254 8.04 -9.63 -16.19
CA LEU A 254 6.95 -10.57 -16.00
C LEU A 254 6.10 -10.09 -14.83
N ASN A 255 4.86 -9.71 -15.10
CA ASN A 255 3.94 -9.22 -14.08
C ASN A 255 2.96 -10.32 -13.67
N TYR A 256 2.87 -10.56 -12.37
CA TYR A 256 1.92 -11.48 -11.75
C TYR A 256 1.05 -10.74 -10.74
N GLY A 257 -0.23 -10.93 -10.85
CA GLY A 257 -1.27 -10.33 -10.04
C GLY A 257 -2.63 -10.85 -10.50
N LEU A 258 -3.68 -10.11 -10.23
CA LEU A 258 -5.03 -10.52 -10.53
C LEU A 258 -5.48 -10.09 -11.93
N LYS A 259 -6.34 -10.89 -12.54
CA LYS A 259 -7.01 -10.50 -13.76
C LYS A 259 -8.04 -9.41 -13.51
N LYS A 260 -8.32 -8.62 -14.53
CA LYS A 260 -9.37 -7.59 -14.51
C LYS A 260 -10.76 -8.23 -14.59
N GLU A 261 -11.18 -8.79 -13.49
CA GLU A 261 -12.47 -9.45 -13.34
C GLU A 261 -13.04 -9.26 -11.92
N PHE A 262 -14.33 -9.40 -11.76
CA PHE A 262 -14.96 -9.42 -10.43
C PHE A 262 -14.84 -10.83 -9.85
N LEU A 263 -14.04 -10.96 -8.79
CA LEU A 263 -13.89 -12.21 -8.06
C LEU A 263 -15.02 -12.34 -7.02
N ASP A 264 -15.60 -13.51 -6.91
CA ASP A 264 -16.62 -13.83 -5.90
C ASP A 264 -16.45 -15.26 -5.41
N ARG A 265 -16.43 -15.43 -4.09
CA ARG A 265 -16.40 -16.75 -3.42
C ARG A 265 -15.33 -17.70 -3.96
N TYR A 266 -14.14 -17.18 -4.11
CA TYR A 266 -12.97 -17.92 -4.58
C TYR A 266 -12.22 -18.58 -3.43
N ASP A 267 -11.41 -19.59 -3.76
CA ASP A 267 -10.44 -20.20 -2.87
C ASP A 267 -9.06 -19.59 -3.15
N VAL A 268 -8.37 -19.18 -2.08
CA VAL A 268 -7.01 -18.59 -2.15
C VAL A 268 -5.90 -19.63 -2.00
N THR A 269 -6.22 -20.92 -1.76
CA THR A 269 -5.25 -22.01 -1.60
C THR A 269 -4.81 -22.61 -2.91
#